data_80c7187341986c467393ef16f43cd59f
#
_entry.id   80c7187341986c467393ef16f43cd59f
#
_cell.length_a   1.000
_cell.length_b   1.000
_cell.length_c   1.000
_cell.angle_alpha   90.00
_cell.angle_beta   90.00
_cell.angle_gamma   90.00
#
_symmetry.space_group_name_H-M   'P 1'
#
loop_
_entity.id
_entity.type
_entity.pdbx_description
1 polymer ?
#
loop_
_entity_poly.entity_id
_entity_poly.type
_entity_poly.pdbx_seq_one_letter_code
_entity_poly.pdbx_strand_id
1 'polypeptide(L)'
;MAQEKPGQKVIAQNREARHEYFVIEALETGVELVGTEVKSLRAGGVNLKDSWADIDDGEIILKGMHISPYEQGNIFNKDPRRPRRLLAHKSEIRHLQQQIKLQGYTLVPLQLYFKQGRVKVELGLCKGKKLYDKRADAAARDAKRDIDRAIKTRR
;
A
#
# COMPACT_ATOMS: atom_id res chain seq x y z
N MET A 1 -16.61 5.66 -2.41
CA MET A 1 -16.25 6.36 -1.18
C MET A 1 -16.08 5.37 -0.05
N ALA A 2 -14.97 5.46 0.67
CA ALA A 2 -14.82 4.67 1.86
C ALA A 2 -15.78 5.20 2.92
N GLN A 3 -16.66 4.35 3.40
CA GLN A 3 -17.55 4.71 4.49
C GLN A 3 -16.81 4.53 5.81
N GLU A 4 -16.95 5.50 6.70
CA GLU A 4 -16.42 5.37 8.05
C GLU A 4 -17.22 4.29 8.79
N LYS A 5 -16.51 3.31 9.32
CA LYS A 5 -17.11 2.29 10.17
C LYS A 5 -17.28 2.86 11.58
N PRO A 6 -18.25 2.36 12.36
CA PRO A 6 -18.41 2.80 13.75
C PRO A 6 -17.10 2.70 14.53
N GLY A 7 -16.73 3.77 15.25
CA GLY A 7 -15.51 3.85 16.02
C GLY A 7 -14.25 4.15 15.21
N GLN A 8 -14.39 4.37 13.91
CA GLN A 8 -13.27 4.71 13.01
C GLN A 8 -13.44 6.12 12.45
N LYS A 9 -12.32 6.82 12.31
CA LYS A 9 -12.28 8.14 11.67
C LYS A 9 -11.19 8.15 10.63
N VAL A 10 -11.57 8.28 9.36
CA VAL A 10 -10.60 8.32 8.25
C VAL A 10 -9.77 9.59 8.33
N ILE A 11 -8.45 9.44 8.27
CA ILE A 11 -7.49 10.52 8.24
C ILE A 11 -7.14 10.87 6.80
N ALA A 12 -6.80 9.86 6.01
CA ALA A 12 -6.40 10.04 4.62
C ALA A 12 -6.71 8.78 3.81
N GLN A 13 -6.95 8.97 2.52
CA GLN A 13 -7.18 7.89 1.57
C GLN A 13 -6.16 7.98 0.44
N ASN A 14 -5.74 6.84 -0.05
CA ASN A 14 -4.87 6.75 -1.21
C ASN A 14 -5.71 6.51 -2.46
N ARG A 15 -6.22 7.58 -3.03
CA ARG A 15 -7.12 7.49 -4.20
C ARG A 15 -6.41 6.93 -5.43
N GLU A 16 -5.15 7.28 -5.61
CA GLU A 16 -4.35 6.82 -6.76
C GLU A 16 -4.14 5.31 -6.74
N ALA A 17 -4.02 4.72 -5.55
CA ALA A 17 -3.83 3.29 -5.41
C ALA A 17 -4.95 2.49 -6.08
N ARG A 18 -6.19 2.94 -5.94
CA ARG A 18 -7.35 2.26 -6.53
C ARG A 18 -7.42 2.42 -8.05
N HIS A 19 -6.81 3.47 -8.60
CA HIS A 19 -6.70 3.66 -10.04
C HIS A 19 -5.55 2.86 -10.65
N GLU A 20 -4.44 2.74 -9.94
CA GLU A 20 -3.22 2.14 -10.44
C GLU A 20 -3.09 0.65 -10.12
N TYR A 21 -3.85 0.17 -9.13
CA TYR A 21 -3.73 -1.20 -8.62
C TYR A 21 -5.08 -1.88 -8.48
N PHE A 22 -5.07 -3.19 -8.70
CA PHE A 22 -6.15 -4.07 -8.25
C PHE A 22 -5.86 -4.49 -6.82
N VAL A 23 -6.76 -4.26 -5.91
CA VAL A 23 -6.63 -4.69 -4.52
C VAL A 23 -7.05 -6.15 -4.42
N ILE A 24 -6.11 -7.02 -4.10
CA ILE A 24 -6.34 -8.47 -3.97
C ILE A 24 -6.84 -8.80 -2.57
N GLU A 25 -6.15 -8.26 -1.56
CA GLU A 25 -6.49 -8.41 -0.15
C GLU A 25 -6.24 -7.10 0.57
N ALA A 26 -6.95 -6.87 1.67
CA ALA A 26 -6.72 -5.73 2.54
C ALA A 26 -6.54 -6.21 3.97
N LEU A 27 -5.59 -5.62 4.68
CA LEU A 27 -5.23 -5.98 6.04
C LEU A 27 -5.14 -4.72 6.89
N GLU A 28 -5.82 -4.73 8.04
CA GLU A 28 -5.64 -3.67 9.04
C GLU A 28 -4.35 -3.89 9.80
N THR A 29 -3.48 -2.89 9.80
CA THR A 29 -2.21 -2.91 10.54
C THR A 29 -2.14 -1.75 11.51
N GLY A 30 -1.38 -1.91 12.59
CA GLY A 30 -0.93 -0.79 13.41
C GLY A 30 0.26 -0.11 12.74
N VAL A 31 0.64 1.04 13.25
CA VAL A 31 1.82 1.77 12.76
C VAL A 31 2.56 2.41 13.94
N GLU A 32 3.87 2.28 13.94
CA GLU A 32 4.72 2.92 14.95
C GLU A 32 4.93 4.39 14.60
N LEU A 33 4.44 5.27 15.47
CA LEU A 33 4.53 6.71 15.30
C LEU A 33 5.06 7.35 16.58
N VAL A 34 5.72 8.49 16.41
CA VAL A 34 6.07 9.36 17.54
C VAL A 34 4.95 10.37 17.79
N GLY A 35 4.94 10.99 18.98
CA GLY A 35 3.85 11.89 19.39
C GLY A 35 3.58 13.05 18.44
N THR A 36 4.64 13.65 17.88
CA THR A 36 4.50 14.77 16.92
C THR A 36 3.84 14.32 15.63
N GLU A 37 4.09 13.10 15.19
CA GLU A 37 3.44 12.51 14.01
C GLU A 37 1.95 12.29 14.25
N VAL A 38 1.57 11.78 15.42
CA VAL A 38 0.17 11.58 15.78
C VAL A 38 -0.58 12.92 15.79
N LYS A 39 0.04 13.96 16.36
CA LYS A 39 -0.54 15.31 16.38
C LYS A 39 -0.73 15.86 14.98
N SER A 40 0.25 15.66 14.10
CA SER A 40 0.17 16.07 12.71
C SER A 40 -0.96 15.34 11.97
N LEU A 41 -1.14 14.06 12.24
CA LEU A 41 -2.24 13.27 11.66
C LEU A 41 -3.61 13.77 12.10
N ARG A 42 -3.74 14.18 13.36
CA ARG A 42 -4.98 14.77 13.86
C ARG A 42 -5.32 16.07 13.13
N ALA A 43 -4.31 16.79 12.70
CA ALA A 43 -4.46 18.01 11.90
C ALA A 43 -4.61 17.74 10.40
N GLY A 44 -4.57 16.47 9.99
CA GLY A 44 -4.68 16.08 8.57
C GLY A 44 -3.40 16.26 7.77
N GLY A 45 -2.26 16.42 8.45
CA GLY A 45 -0.97 16.66 7.80
C GLY A 45 -0.29 15.40 7.28
N VAL A 46 -0.94 14.69 6.37
CA VAL A 46 -0.41 13.43 5.82
C VAL A 46 -0.72 13.32 4.33
N ASN A 47 0.20 12.69 3.61
CA ASN A 47 0.01 12.38 2.19
C ASN A 47 0.49 10.95 1.93
N LEU A 48 -0.40 10.12 1.40
CA LEU A 48 -0.12 8.74 1.04
C LEU A 48 0.32 8.55 -0.41
N LYS A 49 0.39 9.64 -1.17
CA LYS A 49 0.78 9.58 -2.58
C LYS A 49 2.18 8.98 -2.72
N ASP A 50 2.32 8.05 -3.67
CA ASP A 50 3.58 7.37 -3.97
C ASP A 50 4.17 6.60 -2.79
N SER A 51 3.34 6.22 -1.82
CA SER A 51 3.76 5.38 -0.71
C SER A 51 3.59 3.90 -1.04
N TRP A 52 4.41 3.08 -0.44
CA TRP A 52 4.37 1.63 -0.59
C TRP A 52 4.93 0.97 0.66
N ALA A 53 4.81 -0.33 0.77
CA ALA A 53 5.40 -1.07 1.87
C ALA A 53 6.22 -2.24 1.35
N ASP A 54 7.30 -2.54 2.07
CA ASP A 54 8.14 -3.70 1.83
C ASP A 54 8.19 -4.57 3.08
N ILE A 55 8.50 -5.84 2.90
CA ILE A 55 8.76 -6.74 4.02
C ILE A 55 10.27 -6.94 4.10
N ASP A 56 10.87 -6.35 5.13
CA ASP A 56 12.30 -6.43 5.40
C ASP A 56 12.52 -7.19 6.72
N ASP A 57 13.24 -8.28 6.66
CA ASP A 57 13.62 -9.07 7.84
C ASP A 57 12.41 -9.46 8.72
N GLY A 58 11.32 -9.87 8.07
CA GLY A 58 10.11 -10.31 8.75
C GLY A 58 9.22 -9.17 9.28
N GLU A 59 9.52 -7.94 8.94
CA GLU A 59 8.75 -6.76 9.34
C GLU A 59 8.23 -6.01 8.12
N ILE A 60 7.03 -5.44 8.26
CA ILE A 60 6.44 -4.60 7.21
C ILE A 60 6.90 -3.16 7.45
N ILE A 61 7.55 -2.57 6.46
CA ILE A 61 8.05 -1.19 6.53
C ILE A 61 7.30 -0.34 5.51
N LEU A 62 6.60 0.67 5.99
CA LEU A 62 5.90 1.64 5.14
C LEU A 62 6.86 2.74 4.72
N LYS A 63 7.00 2.95 3.42
CA LYS A 63 7.92 3.91 2.83
C LYS A 63 7.15 4.93 1.99
N GLY A 64 7.67 6.13 1.90
CA GLY A 64 7.12 7.17 1.04
C GLY A 64 5.93 7.93 1.60
N MET A 65 5.39 7.52 2.74
CA MET A 65 4.32 8.28 3.39
C MET A 65 4.89 9.56 4.01
N HIS A 66 4.31 10.69 3.62
CA HIS A 66 4.71 12.00 4.13
C HIS A 66 3.79 12.41 5.28
N ILE A 67 4.37 12.66 6.44
CA ILE A 67 3.66 13.26 7.58
C ILE A 67 4.30 14.64 7.82
N SER A 68 3.49 15.69 7.68
CA SER A 68 3.98 17.06 7.82
C SER A 68 4.56 17.30 9.22
N PRO A 69 5.67 18.07 9.34
CA PRO A 69 6.18 18.43 10.65
C PRO A 69 5.11 19.15 11.46
N TYR A 70 5.03 18.83 12.74
CA TYR A 70 4.17 19.54 13.68
C TYR A 70 4.90 20.80 14.14
N GLU A 71 4.37 21.97 13.78
CA GLU A 71 5.05 23.25 13.99
C GLU A 71 5.48 23.47 15.44
N GLN A 72 4.63 23.05 16.36
CA GLN A 72 4.92 23.21 17.80
C GLN A 72 5.84 22.11 18.34
N GLY A 73 6.20 21.13 17.52
CA GLY A 73 7.09 20.04 17.91
C GLY A 73 8.57 20.37 17.77
N ASN A 74 8.92 21.29 16.87
CA ASN A 74 10.29 21.76 16.63
C ASN A 74 11.33 20.62 16.60
N ILE A 75 12.19 20.54 17.62
CA ILE A 75 13.28 19.56 17.72
C ILE A 75 12.78 18.12 17.87
N PHE A 76 11.53 17.91 18.25
CA PHE A 76 10.94 16.56 18.40
C PHE A 76 10.36 16.02 17.10
N ASN A 77 10.34 16.82 16.04
CA ASN A 77 9.88 16.36 14.74
C ASN A 77 10.89 15.41 14.13
N LYS A 78 10.36 14.36 13.48
CA LYS A 78 11.16 13.41 12.70
C LYS A 78 11.12 13.79 11.23
N ASP A 79 11.98 13.14 10.42
CA ASP A 79 11.92 13.29 8.98
C ASP A 79 10.49 13.00 8.50
N PRO A 80 9.86 13.90 7.74
CA PRO A 80 8.49 13.71 7.26
C PRO A 80 8.28 12.41 6.48
N ARG A 81 9.30 11.91 5.79
CA ARG A 81 9.22 10.72 4.97
C ARG A 81 9.99 9.53 5.55
N ARG A 82 10.27 9.53 6.83
CA ARG A 82 10.98 8.41 7.44
C ARG A 82 10.20 7.10 7.24
N PRO A 83 10.89 5.97 7.04
CA PRO A 83 10.22 4.67 7.01
C PRO A 83 9.57 4.38 8.37
N ARG A 84 8.40 3.74 8.35
CA ARG A 84 7.65 3.43 9.56
C ARG A 84 7.26 1.97 9.57
N ARG A 85 7.43 1.33 10.72
CA ARG A 85 7.07 -0.08 10.87
C ARG A 85 5.57 -0.22 11.04
N LEU A 86 4.97 -1.11 10.25
CA LEU A 86 3.59 -1.52 10.42
C LEU A 86 3.52 -2.76 11.30
N LEU A 87 2.51 -2.78 12.16
CA LEU A 87 2.35 -3.85 13.13
C LEU A 87 1.26 -4.82 12.68
N ALA A 88 1.63 -6.08 12.52
CA ALA A 88 0.73 -7.16 12.13
C ALA A 88 1.19 -8.45 12.78
N HIS A 89 0.32 -9.45 12.79
CA HIS A 89 0.70 -10.77 13.29
C HIS A 89 1.72 -11.42 12.35
N LYS A 90 2.62 -12.23 12.92
CA LYS A 90 3.65 -12.93 12.14
C LYS A 90 3.07 -13.81 11.05
N SER A 91 1.94 -14.46 11.33
CA SER A 91 1.24 -15.28 10.33
C SER A 91 0.74 -14.45 9.15
N GLU A 92 0.24 -13.25 9.41
CA GLU A 92 -0.21 -12.32 8.38
C GLU A 92 0.96 -11.83 7.52
N ILE A 93 2.08 -11.49 8.16
CA ILE A 93 3.29 -11.05 7.46
C ILE A 93 3.83 -12.17 6.56
N ARG A 94 3.87 -13.40 7.06
CA ARG A 94 4.31 -14.57 6.26
C ARG A 94 3.41 -14.79 5.06
N HIS A 95 2.09 -14.69 5.25
CA HIS A 95 1.13 -14.83 4.16
C HIS A 95 1.38 -13.78 3.07
N LEU A 96 1.53 -12.52 3.46
CA LEU A 96 1.82 -11.43 2.52
C LEU A 96 3.15 -11.66 1.80
N GLN A 97 4.18 -12.07 2.53
CA GLN A 97 5.49 -12.35 1.94
C GLN A 97 5.43 -13.45 0.90
N GLN A 98 4.68 -14.52 1.17
CA GLN A 98 4.46 -15.61 0.21
C GLN A 98 3.75 -15.12 -1.05
N GLN A 99 2.70 -14.33 -0.89
CA GLN A 99 1.95 -13.80 -2.02
C GLN A 99 2.80 -12.87 -2.89
N ILE A 100 3.62 -12.05 -2.27
CA ILE A 100 4.56 -11.17 -2.98
C ILE A 100 5.57 -12.01 -3.79
N LYS A 101 6.14 -13.03 -3.17
CA LYS A 101 7.11 -13.91 -3.83
C LYS A 101 6.50 -14.70 -4.98
N LEU A 102 5.32 -15.28 -4.76
CA LEU A 102 4.70 -16.18 -5.73
C LEU A 102 4.01 -15.44 -6.87
N GLN A 103 3.39 -14.31 -6.58
CA GLN A 103 2.53 -13.59 -7.53
C GLN A 103 3.11 -12.26 -8.00
N GLY A 104 4.17 -11.78 -7.35
CA GLY A 104 4.74 -10.47 -7.69
C GLY A 104 3.86 -9.30 -7.28
N TYR A 105 3.02 -9.48 -6.25
CA TYR A 105 2.16 -8.42 -5.74
C TYR A 105 2.96 -7.35 -5.00
N THR A 106 2.35 -6.20 -4.81
CA THR A 106 2.92 -5.04 -4.12
C THR A 106 2.04 -4.67 -2.93
N LEU A 107 2.65 -4.18 -1.87
CA LEU A 107 1.93 -3.66 -0.71
C LEU A 107 1.80 -2.15 -0.84
N VAL A 108 0.57 -1.66 -0.76
CA VAL A 108 0.25 -0.23 -0.89
C VAL A 108 -0.71 0.15 0.23
N PRO A 109 -0.44 1.24 0.97
CA PRO A 109 -1.40 1.71 1.97
C PRO A 109 -2.62 2.29 1.25
N LEU A 110 -3.80 1.83 1.63
CA LEU A 110 -5.06 2.24 1.01
C LEU A 110 -5.68 3.42 1.75
N GLN A 111 -5.63 3.38 3.07
CA GLN A 111 -6.14 4.47 3.90
C GLN A 111 -5.50 4.44 5.28
N LEU A 112 -5.57 5.60 5.92
CA LEU A 112 -5.11 5.82 7.27
C LEU A 112 -6.30 6.28 8.10
N TYR A 113 -6.50 5.72 9.28
CA TYR A 113 -7.64 6.06 10.11
C TYR A 113 -7.35 5.90 11.60
N PHE A 114 -8.12 6.61 12.43
CA PHE A 114 -8.15 6.37 13.87
C PHE A 114 -9.19 5.32 14.19
N LYS A 115 -8.82 4.37 15.01
CA LYS A 115 -9.73 3.36 15.55
C LYS A 115 -9.45 3.21 17.04
N GLN A 116 -10.45 3.53 17.85
CA GLN A 116 -10.32 3.49 19.31
C GLN A 116 -9.08 4.26 19.81
N GLY A 117 -8.86 5.45 19.25
CA GLY A 117 -7.76 6.32 19.63
C GLY A 117 -6.39 5.93 19.08
N ARG A 118 -6.29 4.87 18.29
CA ARG A 118 -5.04 4.40 17.69
C ARG A 118 -5.06 4.61 16.19
N VAL A 119 -3.90 4.95 15.64
CA VAL A 119 -3.75 5.08 14.19
C VAL A 119 -3.60 3.69 13.58
N LYS A 120 -4.40 3.42 12.58
CA LYS A 120 -4.36 2.18 11.80
C LYS A 120 -4.13 2.48 10.33
N VAL A 121 -3.44 1.57 9.65
CA VAL A 121 -3.22 1.62 8.21
C VAL A 121 -3.91 0.41 7.60
N GLU A 122 -4.83 0.66 6.66
CA GLU A 122 -5.35 -0.41 5.81
C GLU A 122 -4.33 -0.65 4.70
N LEU A 123 -3.65 -1.78 4.79
CA LEU A 123 -2.62 -2.16 3.84
C LEU A 123 -3.23 -3.07 2.78
N GLY A 124 -3.05 -2.71 1.51
CA GLY A 124 -3.55 -3.52 0.40
C GLY A 124 -2.45 -4.36 -0.22
N LEU A 125 -2.74 -5.64 -0.42
CA LEU A 125 -1.95 -6.51 -1.28
C LEU A 125 -2.47 -6.30 -2.69
N CYS A 126 -1.67 -5.69 -3.55
CA CYS A 126 -2.13 -5.11 -4.80
C CYS A 126 -1.38 -5.66 -6.00
N LYS A 127 -2.07 -5.68 -7.13
CA LYS A 127 -1.54 -6.03 -8.44
C LYS A 127 -1.57 -4.78 -9.31
N GLY A 128 -0.44 -4.42 -9.91
CA GLY A 128 -0.35 -3.22 -10.74
C GLY A 128 -1.18 -3.33 -12.01
N LYS A 129 -2.10 -2.42 -12.22
CA LYS A 129 -2.95 -2.39 -13.43
C LYS A 129 -2.12 -2.15 -14.68
N LYS A 130 -1.20 -1.20 -14.63
CA LYS A 130 -0.35 -0.88 -15.80
C LYS A 130 0.55 -2.05 -16.19
N LEU A 131 1.18 -2.68 -15.19
CA LEU A 131 1.98 -3.88 -15.43
C LEU A 131 1.12 -5.03 -15.90
N TYR A 132 -0.04 -5.21 -15.29
CA TYR A 132 -1.01 -6.23 -15.68
C TYR A 132 -1.53 -5.98 -17.09
N ASP A 133 -1.95 -4.76 -17.39
CA ASP A 133 -2.45 -4.39 -18.71
C ASP A 133 -1.36 -4.55 -19.77
N LYS A 134 -0.12 -4.13 -19.48
CA LYS A 134 1.03 -4.34 -20.38
C LYS A 134 1.33 -5.83 -20.56
N ARG A 135 1.31 -6.61 -19.49
CA ARG A 135 1.53 -8.06 -19.54
C ARG A 135 0.39 -8.75 -20.27
N ALA A 136 -0.85 -8.38 -20.00
CA ALA A 136 -2.02 -8.92 -20.67
C ALA A 136 -2.01 -8.57 -22.16
N ASP A 137 -1.68 -7.32 -22.51
CA ASP A 137 -1.53 -6.88 -23.88
C ASP A 137 -0.38 -7.60 -24.58
N ALA A 138 0.77 -7.70 -23.92
CA ALA A 138 1.92 -8.43 -24.45
C ALA A 138 1.59 -9.92 -24.62
N ALA A 139 0.97 -10.54 -23.61
CA ALA A 139 0.56 -11.93 -23.68
C ALA A 139 -0.49 -12.15 -24.76
N ALA A 140 -1.46 -11.25 -24.90
CA ALA A 140 -2.45 -11.31 -25.95
C ALA A 140 -1.81 -11.16 -27.35
N ARG A 141 -0.87 -10.24 -27.49
CA ARG A 141 -0.12 -10.06 -28.74
C ARG A 141 0.73 -11.28 -29.06
N ASP A 142 1.43 -11.82 -28.07
CA ASP A 142 2.28 -13.00 -28.24
C ASP A 142 1.44 -14.22 -28.56
N ALA A 143 0.32 -14.42 -27.88
CA ALA A 143 -0.63 -15.49 -28.16
C ALA A 143 -1.18 -15.37 -29.59
N LYS A 144 -1.52 -14.14 -30.02
CA LYS A 144 -1.98 -13.88 -31.37
C LYS A 144 -0.90 -14.18 -32.39
N ARG A 145 0.35 -13.76 -32.13
CA ARG A 145 1.50 -14.07 -33.00
C ARG A 145 1.73 -15.56 -33.10
N ASP A 146 1.66 -16.28 -31.99
CA ASP A 146 1.85 -17.72 -31.95
C ASP A 146 0.74 -18.45 -32.71
N ILE A 147 -0.49 -17.99 -32.58
CA ILE A 147 -1.63 -18.52 -33.35
C ILE A 147 -1.42 -18.27 -34.83
N ASP A 148 -1.03 -17.05 -35.22
CA ASP A 148 -0.77 -16.69 -36.62
C ASP A 148 0.38 -17.53 -37.20
N ARG A 149 1.45 -17.74 -36.44
CA ARG A 149 2.56 -18.62 -36.84
C ARG A 149 2.11 -20.07 -37.01
N ALA A 150 1.32 -20.59 -36.09
CA ALA A 150 0.80 -21.94 -36.17
C ALA A 150 -0.10 -22.12 -37.39
N ILE A 151 -0.94 -21.12 -37.69
CA ILE A 151 -1.80 -21.14 -38.88
C ILE A 151 -0.93 -21.07 -40.14
N LYS A 152 0.08 -20.23 -40.19
CA LYS A 152 0.99 -20.12 -41.35
C LYS A 152 1.82 -21.38 -41.55
N THR A 153 2.23 -22.04 -40.46
CA THR A 153 3.03 -23.28 -40.55
C THR A 153 2.20 -24.51 -40.93
N ARG A 154 0.92 -24.51 -40.62
CA ARG A 154 0.01 -25.60 -40.93
C ARG A 154 -0.61 -25.55 -42.33
N ARG A 155 -0.37 -24.45 -43.02
CA ARG A 155 -0.86 -24.29 -44.40
C ARG A 155 0.05 -24.97 -45.42
#